data_020ec942b508c1e0e6f371a1fdaa1cd3
#
_entry.id   020ec942b508c1e0e6f371a1fdaa1cd3
#
_cell.length_a   1.000
_cell.length_b   1.000
_cell.length_c   1.000
_cell.angle_alpha   90.00
_cell.angle_beta   90.00
_cell.angle_gamma   90.00
#
_symmetry.space_group_name_H-M   'P 1'
#
loop_
_entity.id
_entity.type
_entity.pdbx_description
1 polymer ?
#
loop_
_entity_poly.entity_id
_entity_poly.type
_entity_poly.pdbx_seq_one_letter_code
_entity_poly.pdbx_strand_id
1 'polypeptide(L)'
;MTIKGKATSLDIAHLAGVSQPTVSRALRGSPMVNAETRERILRIARELNYKVDKNASSLRLRNAGTLALLFFEDPTNDDSLINPFFHSMLGSITRACALHGQDLLVSFQQLSTDWQADYEDSNKADGIILLGYGDYHESRDRLQRLVEQGTHFVRWGAALPGQPGVSIGSDNFQGGHDITTHLLQQGCRRIAFLGHASSHYPEFQERYRGHVAALQDHGLASEPALQHDAITTEASGQEACQALLARGEPIDAICAASDLIAIGAMRALREAGLRVPQDVAVTGFDDIPLAASVSPALTTVQQDTKQAGQLLVERLLALIGRQPVDSQSIPVKLVVRESSLHG
;
A
#
# COMPACT_ATOMS: atom_id res chain seq x y z
N MET A 1 42.93 26.36 13.61
CA MET A 1 42.98 24.90 13.69
C MET A 1 42.14 24.35 12.52
N THR A 2 42.80 23.76 11.51
CA THR A 2 42.07 23.24 10.33
C THR A 2 41.55 21.87 10.67
N ILE A 3 40.20 21.70 10.81
CA ILE A 3 39.59 20.40 11.05
C ILE A 3 39.78 19.57 9.80
N LYS A 4 40.61 18.52 9.89
CA LYS A 4 40.79 17.52 8.83
C LYS A 4 39.63 16.53 8.90
N GLY A 5 38.57 16.72 8.11
CA GLY A 5 37.43 15.83 8.05
C GLY A 5 36.09 16.50 8.37
N LYS A 6 35.01 15.70 8.48
CA LYS A 6 33.67 16.18 8.86
C LYS A 6 33.69 16.64 10.33
N ALA A 7 33.26 17.88 10.61
CA ALA A 7 33.18 18.40 11.96
C ALA A 7 32.30 17.51 12.87
N THR A 8 32.67 17.37 14.12
CA THR A 8 31.96 16.57 15.13
C THR A 8 31.40 17.44 16.25
N SER A 9 30.50 16.90 17.06
CA SER A 9 30.00 17.61 18.25
C SER A 9 31.09 17.87 19.30
N LEU A 10 32.20 17.12 19.28
CA LEU A 10 33.38 17.36 20.13
C LEU A 10 34.14 18.58 19.66
N ASP A 11 34.27 18.82 18.36
CA ASP A 11 34.93 20.03 17.82
C ASP A 11 34.14 21.27 18.20
N ILE A 12 32.80 21.21 18.12
CA ILE A 12 31.94 22.33 18.60
C ILE A 12 32.11 22.54 20.08
N ALA A 13 32.14 21.48 20.89
CA ALA A 13 32.33 21.56 22.33
C ALA A 13 33.65 22.26 22.70
N HIS A 14 34.72 21.89 22.01
CA HIS A 14 36.04 22.49 22.17
C HIS A 14 36.03 23.99 21.82
N LEU A 15 35.50 24.35 20.63
CA LEU A 15 35.43 25.73 20.16
C LEU A 15 34.49 26.61 20.99
N ALA A 16 33.41 26.04 21.51
CA ALA A 16 32.44 26.74 22.35
C ALA A 16 32.86 26.80 23.84
N GLY A 17 33.91 26.09 24.25
CA GLY A 17 34.34 26.02 25.64
C GLY A 17 33.33 25.37 26.58
N VAL A 18 32.60 24.36 26.10
CA VAL A 18 31.56 23.65 26.85
C VAL A 18 31.70 22.15 26.72
N SER A 19 30.98 21.39 27.54
CA SER A 19 30.95 19.92 27.39
C SER A 19 30.13 19.46 26.17
N GLN A 20 30.46 18.30 25.59
CA GLN A 20 29.69 17.68 24.49
C GLN A 20 28.19 17.51 24.84
N PRO A 21 27.79 17.08 26.07
CA PRO A 21 26.37 17.07 26.45
C PRO A 21 25.70 18.44 26.38
N THR A 22 26.42 19.52 26.67
CA THR A 22 25.90 20.91 26.56
C THR A 22 25.65 21.27 25.09
N VAL A 23 26.56 20.92 24.18
CA VAL A 23 26.36 21.09 22.74
C VAL A 23 25.11 20.33 22.26
N SER A 24 25.00 19.07 22.66
CA SER A 24 23.85 18.23 22.30
C SER A 24 22.51 18.82 22.80
N ARG A 25 22.48 19.35 24.04
CA ARG A 25 21.29 20.02 24.59
C ARG A 25 20.97 21.33 23.87
N ALA A 26 21.98 22.13 23.53
CA ALA A 26 21.82 23.38 22.81
C ALA A 26 21.25 23.17 21.41
N LEU A 27 21.78 22.21 20.66
CA LEU A 27 21.32 21.86 19.31
C LEU A 27 19.89 21.34 19.29
N ARG A 28 19.41 20.75 20.38
CA ARG A 28 18.02 20.29 20.55
C ARG A 28 17.08 21.34 21.15
N GLY A 29 17.56 22.56 21.37
CA GLY A 29 16.72 23.63 21.91
C GLY A 29 16.37 23.49 23.39
N SER A 30 17.07 22.63 24.17
CA SER A 30 16.78 22.38 25.58
C SER A 30 16.79 23.67 26.42
N PRO A 31 15.80 23.93 27.29
CA PRO A 31 15.76 25.10 28.16
C PRO A 31 16.88 25.11 29.23
N MET A 32 17.54 23.98 29.44
CA MET A 32 18.66 23.85 30.39
C MET A 32 19.95 24.53 29.93
N VAL A 33 20.01 25.05 28.70
CA VAL A 33 21.16 25.81 28.17
C VAL A 33 20.73 27.25 28.02
N ASN A 34 21.48 28.18 28.66
CA ASN A 34 21.17 29.60 28.57
C ASN A 34 21.26 30.14 27.15
N ALA A 35 20.56 31.23 26.84
CA ALA A 35 20.41 31.76 25.49
C ALA A 35 21.76 32.14 24.85
N GLU A 36 22.65 32.75 25.58
CA GLU A 36 23.96 33.17 25.09
C GLU A 36 24.84 31.99 24.67
N THR A 37 24.92 30.96 25.53
CA THR A 37 25.65 29.73 25.22
C THR A 37 25.04 29.00 24.03
N ARG A 38 23.71 28.97 23.93
CA ARG A 38 23.01 28.37 22.80
C ARG A 38 23.32 29.07 21.49
N GLU A 39 23.25 30.40 21.45
CA GLU A 39 23.60 31.19 20.26
C GLU A 39 25.04 30.98 19.81
N ARG A 40 25.97 30.95 20.76
CA ARG A 40 27.39 30.68 20.50
C ARG A 40 27.57 29.31 19.85
N ILE A 41 26.93 28.25 20.38
CA ILE A 41 26.99 26.89 19.85
C ILE A 41 26.38 26.83 18.46
N LEU A 42 25.20 27.41 18.23
CA LEU A 42 24.53 27.42 16.94
C LEU A 42 25.32 28.18 15.87
N ARG A 43 26.02 29.25 16.23
CA ARG A 43 26.91 29.99 15.33
C ARG A 43 28.08 29.10 14.89
N ILE A 44 28.81 28.49 15.85
CA ILE A 44 29.93 27.59 15.56
C ILE A 44 29.48 26.40 14.71
N ALA A 45 28.32 25.81 15.00
CA ALA A 45 27.78 24.71 14.21
C ALA A 45 27.51 25.13 12.76
N ARG A 46 27.00 26.35 12.51
CA ARG A 46 26.82 26.90 11.17
C ARG A 46 28.14 27.17 10.46
N GLU A 47 29.12 27.78 11.15
CA GLU A 47 30.45 28.06 10.59
C GLU A 47 31.18 26.78 10.17
N LEU A 48 31.00 25.70 10.92
CA LEU A 48 31.58 24.39 10.63
C LEU A 48 30.73 23.53 9.66
N ASN A 49 29.60 24.05 9.17
CA ASN A 49 28.61 23.29 8.39
C ASN A 49 28.26 21.95 9.07
N TYR A 50 28.21 21.97 10.41
CA TYR A 50 27.90 20.78 11.19
C TYR A 50 26.41 20.45 11.08
N LYS A 51 26.11 19.24 10.65
CA LYS A 51 24.77 18.64 10.75
C LYS A 51 24.79 17.61 11.86
N VAL A 52 23.79 17.66 12.72
CA VAL A 52 23.63 16.62 13.78
C VAL A 52 23.57 15.27 13.07
N ASP A 53 24.47 14.36 13.44
CA ASP A 53 24.41 13.00 12.98
C ASP A 53 23.19 12.34 13.62
N LYS A 54 22.15 12.13 12.80
CA LYS A 54 20.91 11.49 13.26
C LYS A 54 21.20 10.11 13.83
N ASN A 55 22.13 9.34 13.23
CA ASN A 55 22.48 8.01 13.68
C ASN A 55 23.15 7.97 15.07
N ALA A 56 24.04 8.95 15.37
CA ALA A 56 24.63 9.07 16.70
C ALA A 56 23.63 9.57 17.76
N SER A 57 22.58 10.26 17.35
CA SER A 57 21.48 10.71 18.22
C SER A 57 20.47 9.58 18.47
N SER A 58 20.15 8.79 17.46
CA SER A 58 19.19 7.68 17.50
C SER A 58 19.66 6.55 18.42
N LEU A 59 20.94 6.22 18.41
CA LEU A 59 21.56 5.23 19.34
C LEU A 59 21.33 5.59 20.82
N ARG A 60 21.22 6.90 21.17
CA ARG A 60 20.95 7.33 22.55
C ARG A 60 19.48 7.40 22.90
N LEU A 61 18.61 7.59 21.91
CA LEU A 61 17.17 7.80 22.10
C LEU A 61 16.35 6.52 21.82
N ARG A 62 16.97 5.45 21.32
CA ARG A 62 16.28 4.24 20.81
C ARG A 62 15.15 4.60 19.84
N ASN A 63 15.39 5.57 18.96
CA ASN A 63 14.46 6.04 17.96
C ASN A 63 15.24 6.33 16.68
N ALA A 64 15.03 5.54 15.64
CA ALA A 64 15.72 5.68 14.36
C ALA A 64 15.27 6.93 13.60
N GLY A 65 14.06 7.43 13.87
CA GLY A 65 13.41 8.48 13.07
C GLY A 65 13.14 8.02 11.64
N THR A 66 13.00 6.71 11.45
CA THR A 66 12.84 6.05 10.16
C THR A 66 11.73 5.01 10.27
N LEU A 67 10.87 4.96 9.28
CA LEU A 67 9.89 3.90 9.10
C LEU A 67 10.35 2.99 7.96
N ALA A 68 10.17 1.68 8.09
CA ALA A 68 10.42 0.74 7.01
C ALA A 68 9.14 0.47 6.23
N LEU A 69 9.23 0.43 4.91
CA LEU A 69 8.17 -0.03 4.02
C LEU A 69 8.66 -1.29 3.32
N LEU A 70 7.94 -2.38 3.53
CA LEU A 70 8.24 -3.67 2.91
C LEU A 70 7.15 -4.02 1.91
N PHE A 71 7.57 -4.29 0.67
CA PHE A 71 6.68 -4.82 -0.34
C PHE A 71 6.53 -6.33 -0.18
N PHE A 72 5.26 -6.76 -0.15
CA PHE A 72 4.87 -8.13 -0.43
C PHE A 72 4.49 -8.20 -1.89
N GLU A 73 5.20 -8.93 -2.70
CA GLU A 73 4.81 -9.15 -4.09
C GLU A 73 4.46 -10.61 -4.29
N ASP A 74 3.34 -10.83 -4.98
CA ASP A 74 3.15 -12.10 -5.66
C ASP A 74 4.29 -12.26 -6.67
N PRO A 75 4.85 -13.47 -6.82
CA PRO A 75 5.89 -13.72 -7.81
C PRO A 75 5.32 -13.44 -9.20
N THR A 76 5.56 -12.23 -9.69
CA THR A 76 5.28 -11.85 -11.07
C THR A 76 6.42 -12.32 -11.95
N ASN A 77 6.15 -12.58 -13.22
CA ASN A 77 7.19 -12.95 -14.20
C ASN A 77 8.21 -11.82 -14.44
N ASP A 78 7.97 -10.64 -13.89
CA ASP A 78 8.85 -9.47 -13.99
C ASP A 78 9.06 -8.84 -12.60
N ASP A 79 10.09 -9.30 -11.90
CA ASP A 79 10.51 -8.81 -10.58
C ASP A 79 10.95 -7.33 -10.58
N SER A 80 10.98 -6.67 -11.74
CA SER A 80 11.43 -5.28 -11.86
C SER A 80 10.31 -4.25 -11.66
N LEU A 81 9.04 -4.66 -11.68
CA LEU A 81 7.89 -3.77 -11.68
C LEU A 81 7.13 -3.83 -10.34
N ILE A 82 7.00 -2.68 -9.69
CA ILE A 82 6.03 -2.50 -8.60
C ILE A 82 4.66 -2.29 -9.22
N ASN A 83 3.63 -2.99 -8.73
CA ASN A 83 2.24 -2.76 -9.12
C ASN A 83 1.92 -1.25 -9.08
N PRO A 84 1.37 -0.65 -10.16
CA PRO A 84 1.09 0.80 -10.25
C PRO A 84 0.24 1.35 -9.09
N PHE A 85 -0.66 0.55 -8.52
CA PHE A 85 -1.44 0.91 -7.35
C PHE A 85 -0.53 1.14 -6.13
N PHE A 86 0.37 0.18 -5.82
CA PHE A 86 1.31 0.31 -4.71
C PHE A 86 2.37 1.37 -4.96
N HIS A 87 2.75 1.61 -6.21
CA HIS A 87 3.63 2.72 -6.57
C HIS A 87 2.99 4.08 -6.25
N SER A 88 1.69 4.23 -6.51
CA SER A 88 0.95 5.45 -6.13
C SER A 88 0.87 5.61 -4.60
N MET A 89 0.67 4.51 -3.89
CA MET A 89 0.64 4.50 -2.42
C MET A 89 2.01 4.82 -1.80
N LEU A 90 3.11 4.33 -2.39
CA LEU A 90 4.48 4.67 -1.99
C LEU A 90 4.70 6.19 -2.00
N GLY A 91 4.23 6.88 -3.06
CA GLY A 91 4.30 8.34 -3.14
C GLY A 91 3.56 9.03 -2.00
N SER A 92 2.39 8.53 -1.62
CA SER A 92 1.58 9.07 -0.53
C SER A 92 2.20 8.82 0.85
N ILE A 93 2.71 7.61 1.09
CA ILE A 93 3.44 7.26 2.32
C ILE A 93 4.69 8.12 2.48
N THR A 94 5.48 8.28 1.40
CA THR A 94 6.69 9.13 1.42
C THR A 94 6.37 10.57 1.84
N ARG A 95 5.28 11.15 1.30
CA ARG A 95 4.82 12.50 1.69
C ARG A 95 4.37 12.54 3.15
N ALA A 96 3.63 11.54 3.61
CA ALA A 96 3.18 11.45 5.01
C ALA A 96 4.37 11.33 5.96
N CYS A 97 5.36 10.47 5.68
CA CYS A 97 6.59 10.38 6.46
C CYS A 97 7.30 11.73 6.56
N ALA A 98 7.46 12.44 5.44
CA ALA A 98 8.11 13.75 5.41
C ALA A 98 7.37 14.79 6.27
N LEU A 99 6.02 14.80 6.25
CA LEU A 99 5.20 15.69 7.10
C LEU A 99 5.40 15.42 8.60
N HIS A 100 5.64 14.18 8.98
CA HIS A 100 5.91 13.77 10.36
C HIS A 100 7.40 13.75 10.72
N GLY A 101 8.29 14.24 9.84
CA GLY A 101 9.73 14.31 10.09
C GLY A 101 10.41 12.93 10.13
N GLN A 102 9.81 11.92 9.54
CA GLN A 102 10.32 10.55 9.44
C GLN A 102 11.03 10.34 8.10
N ASP A 103 12.12 9.58 8.12
CA ASP A 103 12.73 9.04 6.92
C ASP A 103 12.01 7.72 6.53
N LEU A 104 12.01 7.35 5.25
CA LEU A 104 11.40 6.12 4.77
C LEU A 104 12.47 5.19 4.15
N LEU A 105 12.61 4.00 4.72
CA LEU A 105 13.42 2.92 4.19
C LEU A 105 12.54 1.97 3.40
N VAL A 106 12.77 1.83 2.11
CA VAL A 106 11.98 0.95 1.22
C VAL A 106 12.76 -0.32 0.93
N SER A 107 12.13 -1.48 1.07
CA SER A 107 12.73 -2.78 0.80
C SER A 107 11.69 -3.79 0.32
N PHE A 108 12.17 -4.85 -0.32
CA PHE A 108 11.39 -6.04 -0.65
C PHE A 108 11.64 -7.11 0.40
N GLN A 109 10.59 -7.84 0.80
CA GLN A 109 10.68 -8.76 1.94
C GLN A 109 11.33 -10.11 1.67
N GLN A 110 11.69 -10.42 0.44
CA GLN A 110 12.08 -11.78 0.03
C GLN A 110 13.33 -12.33 0.73
N LEU A 111 14.13 -11.50 1.42
CA LEU A 111 15.45 -11.85 1.91
C LEU A 111 15.55 -12.09 3.41
N SER A 112 14.50 -11.86 4.21
CA SER A 112 14.55 -12.00 5.66
C SER A 112 13.41 -12.85 6.23
N THR A 113 13.72 -13.64 7.25
CA THR A 113 12.76 -14.43 8.02
C THR A 113 12.37 -13.77 9.35
N ASP A 114 13.13 -12.76 9.80
CA ASP A 114 12.91 -12.04 11.07
C ASP A 114 13.00 -10.51 10.87
N TRP A 115 11.85 -9.91 10.54
CA TRP A 115 11.77 -8.47 10.30
C TRP A 115 11.96 -7.63 11.57
N GLN A 116 11.62 -8.15 12.75
CA GLN A 116 11.87 -7.43 13.99
C GLN A 116 13.37 -7.23 14.20
N ALA A 117 14.14 -8.30 14.14
CA ALA A 117 15.59 -8.25 14.29
C ALA A 117 16.24 -7.35 13.24
N ASP A 118 15.77 -7.44 12.00
CA ASP A 118 16.35 -6.68 10.88
C ASP A 118 16.06 -5.18 10.92
N TYR A 119 14.94 -4.76 11.51
CA TYR A 119 14.50 -3.36 11.47
C TYR A 119 14.47 -2.69 12.85
N GLU A 120 13.65 -3.18 13.80
CA GLU A 120 13.54 -2.56 15.12
C GLU A 120 14.74 -2.84 16.02
N ASP A 121 15.13 -4.09 16.20
CA ASP A 121 16.25 -4.48 17.09
C ASP A 121 17.59 -3.95 16.57
N SER A 122 17.76 -3.91 15.24
CA SER A 122 18.93 -3.29 14.60
C SER A 122 18.91 -1.76 14.59
N ASN A 123 17.83 -1.14 15.07
CA ASN A 123 17.59 0.30 15.06
C ASN A 123 17.67 0.94 13.65
N LYS A 124 17.30 0.19 12.63
CA LYS A 124 17.17 0.70 11.25
C LYS A 124 15.86 1.44 11.03
N ALA A 125 14.78 0.98 11.69
CA ALA A 125 13.47 1.59 11.65
C ALA A 125 12.75 1.45 12.99
N ASP A 126 11.82 2.35 13.28
CA ASP A 126 11.01 2.36 14.50
C ASP A 126 9.72 1.55 14.37
N GLY A 127 9.39 1.16 13.14
CA GLY A 127 8.23 0.36 12.81
C GLY A 127 8.13 0.07 11.33
N ILE A 128 7.18 -0.79 10.94
CA ILE A 128 7.10 -1.40 9.62
C ILE A 128 5.72 -1.15 8.98
N ILE A 129 5.72 -0.70 7.73
CA ILE A 129 4.54 -0.65 6.86
C ILE A 129 4.66 -1.80 5.85
N LEU A 130 3.63 -2.63 5.76
CA LEU A 130 3.58 -3.76 4.84
C LEU A 130 2.61 -3.45 3.70
N LEU A 131 3.09 -3.49 2.45
CA LEU A 131 2.30 -3.29 1.24
C LEU A 131 2.39 -4.49 0.31
N GLY A 132 1.28 -4.89 -0.28
CA GLY A 132 1.23 -5.92 -1.33
C GLY A 132 -0.02 -6.76 -1.25
N TYR A 133 -0.27 -7.50 -2.33
CA TYR A 133 -1.26 -8.56 -2.41
C TYR A 133 -0.53 -9.90 -2.50
N GLY A 134 -0.24 -10.52 -1.38
CA GLY A 134 0.32 -11.86 -1.32
C GLY A 134 -0.69 -12.84 -0.73
N ASP A 135 -0.37 -14.14 -0.83
CA ASP A 135 -1.16 -15.18 -0.17
C ASP A 135 -1.19 -14.93 1.34
N TYR A 136 -2.39 -14.61 1.84
CA TYR A 136 -2.58 -14.31 3.26
C TYR A 136 -2.28 -15.51 4.15
N HIS A 137 -2.57 -16.74 3.70
CA HIS A 137 -2.30 -17.94 4.49
C HIS A 137 -0.80 -18.19 4.66
N GLU A 138 0.01 -17.89 3.64
CA GLU A 138 1.48 -17.98 3.74
C GLU A 138 2.07 -16.89 4.66
N SER A 139 1.47 -15.70 4.68
CA SER A 139 1.96 -14.58 5.47
C SER A 139 1.44 -14.54 6.90
N ARG A 140 0.31 -15.18 7.20
CA ARG A 140 -0.39 -15.13 8.50
C ARG A 140 0.50 -15.46 9.69
N ASP A 141 1.24 -16.57 9.62
CA ASP A 141 2.09 -17.01 10.72
C ASP A 141 3.25 -16.05 10.97
N ARG A 142 3.72 -15.36 9.92
CA ARG A 142 4.74 -14.33 10.03
C ARG A 142 4.16 -13.07 10.69
N LEU A 143 2.98 -12.64 10.31
CA LEU A 143 2.27 -11.52 10.95
C LEU A 143 1.97 -11.82 12.42
N GLN A 144 1.57 -13.06 12.73
CA GLN A 144 1.33 -13.49 14.12
C GLN A 144 2.61 -13.42 14.96
N ARG A 145 3.76 -13.84 14.42
CA ARG A 145 5.05 -13.69 15.11
C ARG A 145 5.41 -12.25 15.39
N LEU A 146 5.17 -11.32 14.45
CA LEU A 146 5.40 -9.89 14.70
C LEU A 146 4.56 -9.37 15.86
N VAL A 147 3.29 -9.80 15.98
CA VAL A 147 2.43 -9.45 17.11
C VAL A 147 3.01 -10.00 18.42
N GLU A 148 3.43 -11.27 18.44
CA GLU A 148 4.00 -11.93 19.63
C GLU A 148 5.32 -11.30 20.07
N GLN A 149 6.13 -10.84 19.13
CA GLN A 149 7.38 -10.12 19.37
C GLN A 149 7.15 -8.68 19.85
N GLY A 150 5.94 -8.14 19.68
CA GLY A 150 5.62 -6.74 20.01
C GLY A 150 6.13 -5.73 18.99
N THR A 151 6.40 -6.17 17.75
CA THR A 151 6.85 -5.32 16.65
C THR A 151 5.76 -4.30 16.28
N HIS A 152 6.15 -3.05 16.07
CA HIS A 152 5.23 -2.01 15.60
C HIS A 152 5.05 -2.14 14.08
N PHE A 153 3.91 -2.63 13.66
CA PHE A 153 3.62 -2.70 12.23
C PHE A 153 2.16 -2.41 11.91
N VAL A 154 1.96 -1.89 10.71
CA VAL A 154 0.66 -1.74 10.04
C VAL A 154 0.75 -2.34 8.65
N ARG A 155 -0.38 -2.79 8.09
CA ARG A 155 -0.41 -3.32 6.75
C ARG A 155 -1.54 -2.71 5.93
N TRP A 156 -1.32 -2.62 4.63
CA TRP A 156 -2.40 -2.46 3.67
C TRP A 156 -3.05 -3.82 3.43
N GLY A 157 -4.37 -3.90 3.57
CA GLY A 157 -5.11 -5.14 3.35
C GLY A 157 -6.53 -5.08 3.90
N ALA A 158 -7.31 -6.10 3.64
CA ALA A 158 -8.68 -6.18 4.14
C ALA A 158 -8.70 -6.07 5.69
N ALA A 159 -9.52 -5.16 6.21
CA ALA A 159 -9.68 -4.96 7.66
C ALA A 159 -10.72 -5.94 8.24
N LEU A 160 -10.38 -7.23 8.26
CA LEU A 160 -11.26 -8.29 8.70
C LEU A 160 -11.02 -8.66 10.17
N PRO A 161 -12.06 -9.09 10.92
CA PRO A 161 -11.92 -9.55 12.30
C PRO A 161 -10.96 -10.73 12.45
N GLY A 162 -10.15 -10.73 13.50
CA GLY A 162 -9.25 -11.84 13.85
C GLY A 162 -7.98 -11.94 13.04
N GLN A 163 -7.68 -10.96 12.22
CA GLN A 163 -6.39 -10.85 11.52
C GLN A 163 -5.32 -10.25 12.44
N PRO A 164 -4.05 -10.75 12.40
CA PRO A 164 -2.97 -10.23 13.23
C PRO A 164 -2.57 -8.81 12.84
N GLY A 165 -2.33 -7.97 13.86
CA GLY A 165 -1.88 -6.59 13.69
C GLY A 165 -2.97 -5.62 13.22
N VAL A 166 -2.56 -4.44 12.81
CA VAL A 166 -3.45 -3.36 12.36
C VAL A 166 -3.47 -3.32 10.83
N SER A 167 -4.67 -3.44 10.26
CA SER A 167 -4.91 -3.36 8.82
C SER A 167 -5.63 -2.06 8.47
N ILE A 168 -5.11 -1.38 7.46
CA ILE A 168 -5.80 -0.29 6.78
C ILE A 168 -6.10 -0.78 5.37
N GLY A 169 -7.34 -0.70 4.93
CA GLY A 169 -7.73 -1.18 3.60
C GLY A 169 -8.93 -0.44 3.05
N SER A 170 -9.30 -0.75 1.84
CA SER A 170 -10.51 -0.22 1.23
C SER A 170 -11.74 -1.07 1.57
N ASP A 171 -12.92 -0.48 1.44
CA ASP A 171 -14.18 -1.22 1.50
C ASP A 171 -14.35 -2.03 0.21
N ASN A 172 -13.68 -3.18 0.20
CA ASN A 172 -13.65 -4.08 -0.96
C ASN A 172 -15.03 -4.66 -1.26
N PHE A 173 -15.83 -4.96 -0.22
CA PHE A 173 -17.17 -5.48 -0.39
C PHE A 173 -18.07 -4.45 -1.07
N GLN A 174 -18.10 -3.22 -0.55
CA GLN A 174 -18.91 -2.16 -1.12
C GLN A 174 -18.47 -1.83 -2.56
N GLY A 175 -17.16 -1.78 -2.82
CA GLY A 175 -16.65 -1.54 -4.16
C GLY A 175 -17.04 -2.62 -5.17
N GLY A 176 -16.96 -3.89 -4.78
CA GLY A 176 -17.44 -5.01 -5.61
C GLY A 176 -18.93 -4.98 -5.86
N HIS A 177 -19.70 -4.58 -4.84
CA HIS A 177 -21.16 -4.41 -4.95
C HIS A 177 -21.52 -3.26 -5.90
N ASP A 178 -20.93 -2.08 -5.70
CA ASP A 178 -21.26 -0.87 -6.47
C ASP A 178 -20.93 -1.03 -7.97
N ILE A 179 -19.76 -1.60 -8.29
CA ILE A 179 -19.34 -1.77 -9.67
C ILE A 179 -20.18 -2.82 -10.40
N THR A 180 -20.60 -3.87 -9.71
CA THR A 180 -21.50 -4.88 -10.27
C THR A 180 -22.90 -4.32 -10.45
N THR A 181 -23.40 -3.57 -9.48
CA THR A 181 -24.68 -2.85 -9.58
C THR A 181 -24.70 -1.91 -10.79
N HIS A 182 -23.58 -1.20 -11.04
CA HIS A 182 -23.43 -0.37 -12.24
C HIS A 182 -23.61 -1.19 -13.53
N LEU A 183 -22.93 -2.33 -13.67
CA LEU A 183 -23.09 -3.19 -14.85
C LEU A 183 -24.53 -3.68 -15.02
N LEU A 184 -25.19 -4.07 -13.92
CA LEU A 184 -26.60 -4.48 -13.94
C LEU A 184 -27.54 -3.35 -14.39
N GLN A 185 -27.25 -2.10 -13.99
CA GLN A 185 -27.98 -0.90 -14.41
C GLN A 185 -27.75 -0.57 -15.90
N GLN A 186 -26.57 -0.95 -16.46
CA GLN A 186 -26.31 -0.86 -17.90
C GLN A 186 -27.01 -1.97 -18.71
N GLY A 187 -27.72 -2.88 -18.06
CA GLY A 187 -28.49 -3.94 -18.70
C GLY A 187 -27.77 -5.30 -18.75
N CYS A 188 -26.54 -5.40 -18.27
CA CYS A 188 -25.82 -6.66 -18.21
C CYS A 188 -26.50 -7.67 -17.26
N ARG A 189 -26.45 -8.95 -17.58
CA ARG A 189 -27.07 -10.02 -16.79
C ARG A 189 -26.18 -11.24 -16.58
N ARG A 190 -25.21 -11.48 -17.45
CA ARG A 190 -24.26 -12.59 -17.37
C ARG A 190 -22.85 -12.03 -17.14
N ILE A 191 -22.62 -11.60 -15.91
CA ILE A 191 -21.41 -10.90 -15.49
C ILE A 191 -20.40 -11.91 -14.94
N ALA A 192 -19.28 -12.06 -15.62
CA ALA A 192 -18.17 -12.87 -15.13
C ALA A 192 -17.32 -12.11 -14.11
N PHE A 193 -16.75 -12.84 -13.14
CA PHE A 193 -15.76 -12.29 -12.22
C PHE A 193 -14.38 -12.89 -12.50
N LEU A 194 -13.38 -12.03 -12.72
CA LEU A 194 -12.00 -12.42 -12.88
C LEU A 194 -11.17 -11.96 -11.67
N GLY A 195 -10.68 -12.90 -10.88
CA GLY A 195 -9.91 -12.68 -9.65
C GLY A 195 -10.09 -13.85 -8.69
N HIS A 196 -9.18 -13.97 -7.73
CA HIS A 196 -9.28 -15.00 -6.70
C HIS A 196 -10.51 -14.76 -5.80
N ALA A 197 -11.34 -15.81 -5.65
CA ALA A 197 -12.53 -15.77 -4.80
C ALA A 197 -12.33 -16.45 -3.44
N SER A 198 -11.09 -16.80 -3.08
CA SER A 198 -10.75 -17.57 -1.88
C SER A 198 -10.16 -16.68 -0.77
N SER A 199 -10.11 -17.23 0.46
CA SER A 199 -9.51 -16.57 1.64
C SER A 199 -7.99 -16.39 1.55
N HIS A 200 -7.34 -16.91 0.53
CA HIS A 200 -5.93 -16.66 0.23
C HIS A 200 -5.69 -15.21 -0.15
N TYR A 201 -6.67 -14.56 -0.80
CA TYR A 201 -6.65 -13.15 -1.22
C TYR A 201 -7.88 -12.42 -0.65
N PRO A 202 -7.86 -12.04 0.63
CA PRO A 202 -9.02 -11.52 1.34
C PRO A 202 -9.66 -10.30 0.68
N GLU A 203 -8.85 -9.41 0.07
CA GLU A 203 -9.32 -8.23 -0.65
C GLU A 203 -10.18 -8.62 -1.86
N PHE A 204 -9.69 -9.56 -2.64
CA PHE A 204 -10.40 -10.06 -3.83
C PHE A 204 -11.62 -10.88 -3.46
N GLN A 205 -11.53 -11.66 -2.38
CA GLN A 205 -12.68 -12.39 -1.85
C GLN A 205 -13.81 -11.43 -1.43
N GLU A 206 -13.49 -10.31 -0.76
CA GLU A 206 -14.50 -9.31 -0.40
C GLU A 206 -15.10 -8.63 -1.64
N ARG A 207 -14.29 -8.32 -2.67
CA ARG A 207 -14.79 -7.81 -3.97
C ARG A 207 -15.74 -8.82 -4.62
N TYR A 208 -15.38 -10.10 -4.62
CA TYR A 208 -16.24 -11.17 -5.13
C TYR A 208 -17.53 -11.32 -4.29
N ARG A 209 -17.46 -11.24 -2.99
CA ARG A 209 -18.66 -11.27 -2.13
C ARG A 209 -19.59 -10.10 -2.42
N GLY A 210 -19.06 -8.91 -2.62
CA GLY A 210 -19.82 -7.75 -3.06
C GLY A 210 -20.48 -7.96 -4.43
N HIS A 211 -19.73 -8.52 -5.39
CA HIS A 211 -20.25 -8.92 -6.70
C HIS A 211 -21.44 -9.88 -6.56
N VAL A 212 -21.29 -10.95 -5.80
CA VAL A 212 -22.37 -11.94 -5.57
C VAL A 212 -23.59 -11.30 -4.91
N ALA A 213 -23.38 -10.43 -3.91
CA ALA A 213 -24.47 -9.73 -3.24
C ALA A 213 -25.26 -8.84 -4.21
N ALA A 214 -24.57 -8.07 -5.06
CA ALA A 214 -25.21 -7.22 -6.07
C ALA A 214 -26.05 -8.04 -7.09
N LEU A 215 -25.55 -9.20 -7.52
CA LEU A 215 -26.34 -10.12 -8.37
C LEU A 215 -27.61 -10.57 -7.65
N GLN A 216 -27.50 -11.00 -6.38
CA GLN A 216 -28.62 -11.46 -5.56
C GLN A 216 -29.67 -10.37 -5.35
N ASP A 217 -29.25 -9.12 -5.08
CA ASP A 217 -30.13 -7.97 -4.92
C ASP A 217 -30.96 -7.67 -6.18
N HIS A 218 -30.44 -8.09 -7.35
CA HIS A 218 -31.14 -7.97 -8.63
C HIS A 218 -31.80 -9.27 -9.09
N GLY A 219 -31.94 -10.27 -8.21
CA GLY A 219 -32.62 -11.53 -8.48
C GLY A 219 -31.86 -12.48 -9.38
N LEU A 220 -30.53 -12.30 -9.52
CA LEU A 220 -29.65 -13.17 -10.32
C LEU A 220 -28.85 -14.11 -9.41
N ALA A 221 -28.59 -15.32 -9.88
CA ALA A 221 -27.70 -16.25 -9.20
C ALA A 221 -26.25 -16.01 -9.64
N SER A 222 -25.32 -16.17 -8.72
CA SER A 222 -23.90 -16.28 -9.05
C SER A 222 -23.64 -17.66 -9.62
N GLU A 223 -23.07 -17.71 -10.82
CA GLU A 223 -22.72 -18.95 -11.53
C GLU A 223 -21.22 -19.25 -11.35
N PRO A 224 -20.82 -20.34 -10.68
CA PRO A 224 -19.40 -20.69 -10.52
C PRO A 224 -18.63 -20.81 -11.85
N ALA A 225 -19.32 -21.15 -12.94
CA ALA A 225 -18.73 -21.21 -14.28
C ALA A 225 -18.26 -19.84 -14.80
N LEU A 226 -18.81 -18.74 -14.28
CA LEU A 226 -18.46 -17.36 -14.65
C LEU A 226 -17.39 -16.76 -13.72
N GLN A 227 -16.86 -17.51 -12.76
CA GLN A 227 -15.72 -17.08 -11.96
C GLN A 227 -14.44 -17.77 -12.46
N HIS A 228 -13.36 -17.00 -12.58
CA HIS A 228 -12.04 -17.53 -12.91
C HIS A 228 -10.97 -16.81 -12.09
N ASP A 229 -10.07 -17.59 -11.47
CA ASP A 229 -8.97 -17.04 -10.69
C ASP A 229 -7.99 -16.27 -11.58
N ALA A 230 -7.55 -15.12 -11.08
CA ALA A 230 -6.51 -14.30 -11.67
C ALA A 230 -5.76 -13.54 -10.58
N ILE A 231 -4.47 -13.36 -10.74
CA ILE A 231 -3.62 -12.48 -9.93
C ILE A 231 -3.49 -11.11 -10.60
N THR A 232 -2.98 -10.11 -9.87
CA THR A 232 -2.93 -8.70 -10.30
C THR A 232 -1.85 -8.46 -11.36
N THR A 233 -1.98 -9.09 -12.54
CA THR A 233 -1.14 -8.84 -13.72
C THR A 233 -1.98 -8.84 -15.00
N GLU A 234 -1.52 -8.14 -16.03
CA GLU A 234 -2.18 -8.14 -17.34
C GLU A 234 -2.16 -9.55 -17.97
N ALA A 235 -1.05 -10.27 -17.84
CA ALA A 235 -0.92 -11.62 -18.36
C ALA A 235 -1.96 -12.57 -17.75
N SER A 236 -2.09 -12.57 -16.41
CA SER A 236 -3.06 -13.41 -15.72
C SER A 236 -4.51 -13.04 -16.07
N GLY A 237 -4.80 -11.73 -16.21
CA GLY A 237 -6.11 -11.26 -16.67
C GLY A 237 -6.44 -11.72 -18.10
N GLN A 238 -5.45 -11.68 -19.00
CA GLN A 238 -5.60 -12.17 -20.36
C GLN A 238 -5.86 -13.69 -20.39
N GLU A 239 -5.05 -14.47 -19.67
CA GLU A 239 -5.20 -15.93 -19.59
C GLU A 239 -6.55 -16.34 -19.00
N ALA A 240 -6.98 -15.69 -17.92
CA ALA A 240 -8.26 -15.94 -17.27
C ALA A 240 -9.44 -15.65 -18.21
N CYS A 241 -9.39 -14.54 -18.96
CA CYS A 241 -10.41 -14.21 -19.94
C CYS A 241 -10.43 -15.21 -21.11
N GLN A 242 -9.26 -15.60 -21.64
CA GLN A 242 -9.18 -16.62 -22.69
C GLN A 242 -9.75 -17.97 -22.23
N ALA A 243 -9.45 -18.40 -21.02
CA ALA A 243 -10.00 -19.62 -20.43
C ALA A 243 -11.53 -19.55 -20.26
N LEU A 244 -12.05 -18.38 -19.85
CA LEU A 244 -13.49 -18.14 -19.75
C LEU A 244 -14.17 -18.23 -21.12
N LEU A 245 -13.62 -17.56 -22.14
CA LEU A 245 -14.14 -17.60 -23.51
C LEU A 245 -14.09 -19.02 -24.11
N ALA A 246 -13.05 -19.79 -23.83
CA ALA A 246 -12.90 -21.17 -24.30
C ALA A 246 -13.97 -22.14 -23.74
N ARG A 247 -14.61 -21.80 -22.59
CA ARG A 247 -15.74 -22.57 -22.06
C ARG A 247 -17.01 -22.41 -22.89
N GLY A 248 -17.08 -21.39 -23.74
CA GLY A 248 -18.26 -21.11 -24.57
C GLY A 248 -19.47 -20.58 -23.80
N GLU A 249 -19.31 -20.22 -22.52
CA GLU A 249 -20.38 -19.60 -21.75
C GLU A 249 -20.65 -18.17 -22.24
N PRO A 250 -21.89 -17.81 -22.56
CA PRO A 250 -22.20 -16.45 -22.97
C PRO A 250 -22.01 -15.49 -21.78
N ILE A 251 -21.30 -14.40 -22.04
CA ILE A 251 -21.10 -13.31 -21.08
C ILE A 251 -21.43 -11.97 -21.75
N ASP A 252 -21.94 -11.02 -20.99
CA ASP A 252 -22.20 -9.66 -21.44
C ASP A 252 -21.35 -8.63 -20.69
N ALA A 253 -20.72 -9.03 -19.56
CA ALA A 253 -19.77 -8.20 -18.85
C ALA A 253 -18.70 -9.00 -18.09
N ILE A 254 -17.59 -8.34 -17.79
CA ILE A 254 -16.52 -8.80 -16.91
C ILE A 254 -16.32 -7.79 -15.78
N CYS A 255 -16.46 -8.26 -14.55
CA CYS A 255 -16.03 -7.57 -13.33
C CYS A 255 -14.66 -8.12 -12.92
N ALA A 256 -13.59 -7.37 -13.14
CA ALA A 256 -12.24 -7.80 -12.79
C ALA A 256 -11.85 -7.28 -11.40
N ALA A 257 -11.15 -8.13 -10.63
CA ALA A 257 -10.73 -7.80 -9.28
C ALA A 257 -9.66 -6.69 -9.20
N SER A 258 -8.99 -6.37 -10.30
CA SER A 258 -8.09 -5.21 -10.41
C SER A 258 -8.07 -4.65 -11.82
N ASP A 259 -7.54 -3.42 -11.97
CA ASP A 259 -7.40 -2.77 -13.28
C ASP A 259 -6.45 -3.53 -14.22
N LEU A 260 -5.37 -4.10 -13.68
CA LEU A 260 -4.43 -4.89 -14.50
C LEU A 260 -5.10 -6.15 -15.05
N ILE A 261 -5.90 -6.84 -14.22
CA ILE A 261 -6.70 -7.98 -14.68
C ILE A 261 -7.69 -7.53 -15.78
N ALA A 262 -8.37 -6.39 -15.57
CA ALA A 262 -9.31 -5.83 -16.54
C ALA A 262 -8.64 -5.49 -17.88
N ILE A 263 -7.47 -4.88 -17.86
CA ILE A 263 -6.69 -4.52 -19.05
C ILE A 263 -6.28 -5.78 -19.82
N GLY A 264 -5.82 -6.81 -19.09
CA GLY A 264 -5.55 -8.12 -19.69
C GLY A 264 -6.77 -8.75 -20.34
N ALA A 265 -7.93 -8.70 -19.67
CA ALA A 265 -9.20 -9.19 -20.21
C ALA A 265 -9.62 -8.42 -21.47
N MET A 266 -9.50 -7.07 -21.49
CA MET A 266 -9.78 -6.25 -22.67
C MET A 266 -8.89 -6.64 -23.86
N ARG A 267 -7.64 -7.01 -23.60
CA ARG A 267 -6.73 -7.51 -24.63
C ARG A 267 -7.20 -8.85 -25.18
N ALA A 268 -7.59 -9.80 -24.34
CA ALA A 268 -8.10 -11.11 -24.76
C ALA A 268 -9.40 -10.97 -25.58
N LEU A 269 -10.34 -10.11 -25.16
CA LEU A 269 -11.57 -9.85 -25.90
C LEU A 269 -11.28 -9.28 -27.29
N ARG A 270 -10.38 -8.32 -27.39
CA ARG A 270 -9.96 -7.75 -28.69
C ARG A 270 -9.33 -8.78 -29.60
N GLU A 271 -8.48 -9.66 -29.07
CA GLU A 271 -7.86 -10.77 -29.83
C GLU A 271 -8.91 -11.79 -30.31
N ALA A 272 -10.00 -11.96 -29.55
CA ALA A 272 -11.16 -12.77 -29.93
C ALA A 272 -12.14 -12.06 -30.87
N GLY A 273 -11.87 -10.81 -31.27
CA GLY A 273 -12.73 -10.02 -32.15
C GLY A 273 -13.97 -9.43 -31.47
N LEU A 274 -14.03 -9.43 -30.14
CA LEU A 274 -15.11 -8.87 -29.32
C LEU A 274 -14.82 -7.41 -28.96
N ARG A 275 -15.83 -6.58 -29.08
CA ARG A 275 -15.72 -5.12 -28.81
C ARG A 275 -16.11 -4.80 -27.37
N VAL A 276 -15.31 -3.95 -26.75
CA VAL A 276 -15.62 -3.38 -25.43
C VAL A 276 -16.11 -1.95 -25.64
N PRO A 277 -17.27 -1.56 -25.12
CA PRO A 277 -18.22 -2.34 -24.31
C PRO A 277 -19.33 -3.03 -25.12
N GLN A 278 -19.39 -2.89 -26.45
CA GLN A 278 -20.56 -3.22 -27.26
C GLN A 278 -20.93 -4.71 -27.21
N ASP A 279 -19.94 -5.61 -27.18
CA ASP A 279 -20.15 -7.05 -27.11
C ASP A 279 -19.98 -7.56 -25.66
N VAL A 280 -18.99 -7.02 -24.92
CA VAL A 280 -18.72 -7.33 -23.50
C VAL A 280 -18.26 -6.08 -22.78
N ALA A 281 -18.99 -5.63 -21.77
CA ALA A 281 -18.57 -4.55 -20.88
C ALA A 281 -17.43 -5.04 -19.96
N VAL A 282 -16.49 -4.16 -19.61
CA VAL A 282 -15.38 -4.51 -18.72
C VAL A 282 -15.22 -3.45 -17.63
N THR A 283 -15.05 -3.91 -16.40
CA THR A 283 -14.73 -3.05 -15.24
C THR A 283 -13.55 -3.57 -14.45
N GLY A 284 -12.82 -2.67 -13.79
CA GLY A 284 -11.67 -2.96 -12.96
C GLY A 284 -11.84 -2.48 -11.50
N PHE A 285 -10.73 -2.47 -10.77
CA PHE A 285 -10.62 -1.98 -9.41
C PHE A 285 -9.22 -1.41 -9.22
N ASP A 286 -9.04 -0.30 -8.52
CA ASP A 286 -7.84 0.42 -8.08
C ASP A 286 -7.78 1.86 -8.60
N ASP A 287 -8.27 2.15 -9.80
CA ASP A 287 -8.14 3.42 -10.54
C ASP A 287 -6.67 3.82 -10.74
N ILE A 288 -5.88 2.87 -11.24
CA ILE A 288 -4.49 3.16 -11.62
C ILE A 288 -4.44 4.17 -12.80
N PRO A 289 -3.36 4.96 -12.95
CA PRO A 289 -3.28 5.97 -14.03
C PRO A 289 -3.52 5.40 -15.43
N LEU A 290 -3.17 4.12 -15.66
CA LEU A 290 -3.37 3.45 -16.93
C LEU A 290 -4.87 3.25 -17.26
N ALA A 291 -5.75 3.09 -16.27
CA ALA A 291 -7.18 2.90 -16.45
C ALA A 291 -7.84 4.04 -17.27
N ALA A 292 -7.38 5.26 -17.10
CA ALA A 292 -7.86 6.41 -17.87
C ALA A 292 -7.23 6.54 -19.26
N SER A 293 -6.14 5.81 -19.54
CA SER A 293 -5.33 5.95 -20.76
C SER A 293 -5.53 4.80 -21.76
N VAL A 294 -6.11 3.68 -21.34
CA VAL A 294 -6.47 2.57 -22.25
C VAL A 294 -7.67 2.96 -23.12
N SER A 295 -7.86 2.26 -24.23
CA SER A 295 -8.99 2.50 -25.12
C SER A 295 -9.80 1.22 -25.34
N PRO A 296 -11.09 1.22 -24.99
CA PRO A 296 -11.83 2.30 -24.31
C PRO A 296 -11.31 2.53 -22.88
N ALA A 297 -11.50 3.77 -22.35
CA ALA A 297 -11.10 4.12 -20.99
C ALA A 297 -11.86 3.26 -19.97
N LEU A 298 -11.14 2.71 -18.97
CA LEU A 298 -11.64 1.67 -18.07
C LEU A 298 -12.49 2.25 -16.94
N THR A 299 -13.74 1.80 -16.82
CA THR A 299 -14.59 1.98 -15.64
C THR A 299 -14.00 1.16 -14.47
N THR A 300 -13.84 1.78 -13.32
CA THR A 300 -13.15 1.15 -12.19
C THR A 300 -13.64 1.68 -10.84
N VAL A 301 -13.21 1.04 -9.76
CA VAL A 301 -13.39 1.51 -8.39
C VAL A 301 -12.10 2.17 -7.91
N GLN A 302 -12.18 3.46 -7.59
CA GLN A 302 -11.05 4.22 -7.05
C GLN A 302 -10.85 3.91 -5.57
N GLN A 303 -9.62 3.53 -5.21
CA GLN A 303 -9.13 3.46 -3.84
C GLN A 303 -8.38 4.76 -3.51
N ASP A 304 -8.67 5.40 -2.37
CA ASP A 304 -7.99 6.63 -1.97
C ASP A 304 -6.59 6.36 -1.43
N THR A 305 -5.62 6.21 -2.34
CA THR A 305 -4.21 5.97 -2.01
C THR A 305 -3.59 7.10 -1.20
N LYS A 306 -4.12 8.34 -1.32
CA LYS A 306 -3.63 9.49 -0.55
C LYS A 306 -4.03 9.35 0.91
N GLN A 307 -5.30 9.11 1.19
CA GLN A 307 -5.79 8.87 2.55
C GLN A 307 -5.15 7.61 3.14
N ALA A 308 -5.03 6.54 2.34
CA ALA A 308 -4.39 5.30 2.73
C ALA A 308 -2.95 5.52 3.23
N GLY A 309 -2.12 6.22 2.46
CA GLY A 309 -0.74 6.51 2.85
C GLY A 309 -0.63 7.36 4.12
N GLN A 310 -1.52 8.34 4.29
CA GLN A 310 -1.59 9.13 5.52
C GLN A 310 -1.95 8.27 6.73
N LEU A 311 -3.02 7.49 6.64
CA LEU A 311 -3.49 6.63 7.72
C LEU A 311 -2.45 5.57 8.10
N LEU A 312 -1.79 4.93 7.14
CA LEU A 312 -0.73 3.95 7.43
C LEU A 312 0.38 4.56 8.29
N VAL A 313 0.87 5.75 7.93
CA VAL A 313 1.93 6.44 8.70
C VAL A 313 1.41 6.88 10.07
N GLU A 314 0.24 7.53 10.14
CA GLU A 314 -0.34 8.01 11.38
C GLU A 314 -0.62 6.88 12.37
N ARG A 315 -1.17 5.74 11.90
CA ARG A 315 -1.46 4.57 12.73
C ARG A 315 -0.19 3.89 13.21
N LEU A 316 0.84 3.79 12.35
CA LEU A 316 2.14 3.26 12.78
C LEU A 316 2.79 4.15 13.83
N LEU A 317 2.80 5.45 13.65
CA LEU A 317 3.34 6.39 14.65
C LEU A 317 2.55 6.34 15.98
N ALA A 318 1.24 6.15 15.92
CA ALA A 318 0.42 5.96 17.12
C ALA A 318 0.79 4.67 17.86
N LEU A 319 1.01 3.55 17.14
CA LEU A 319 1.51 2.28 17.72
C LEU A 319 2.87 2.47 18.40
N ILE A 320 3.83 3.10 17.71
CA ILE A 320 5.15 3.43 18.27
C ILE A 320 5.01 4.29 19.53
N GLY A 321 4.04 5.24 19.53
CA GLY A 321 3.68 6.04 20.68
C GLY A 321 2.85 5.31 21.75
N ARG A 322 2.64 3.98 21.60
CA ARG A 322 1.86 3.11 22.51
C ARG A 322 0.41 3.57 22.69
N GLN A 323 -0.16 4.16 21.66
CA GLN A 323 -1.59 4.48 21.61
C GLN A 323 -2.38 3.30 21.06
N PRO A 324 -3.61 3.06 21.53
CA PRO A 324 -4.47 2.04 20.95
C PRO A 324 -4.85 2.41 19.51
N VAL A 325 -4.77 1.45 18.61
CA VAL A 325 -5.07 1.63 17.19
C VAL A 325 -5.88 0.45 16.69
N ASP A 326 -7.00 0.75 16.02
CA ASP A 326 -7.86 -0.24 15.40
C ASP A 326 -7.63 -0.31 13.89
N SER A 327 -7.94 -1.48 13.32
CA SER A 327 -8.02 -1.66 11.87
C SER A 327 -9.15 -0.81 11.29
N GLN A 328 -8.96 -0.28 10.08
CA GLN A 328 -9.89 0.67 9.47
C GLN A 328 -10.10 0.38 7.99
N SER A 329 -11.37 0.41 7.55
CA SER A 329 -11.74 0.42 6.15
C SER A 329 -11.95 1.85 5.65
N ILE A 330 -11.46 2.15 4.44
CA ILE A 330 -11.60 3.44 3.75
C ILE A 330 -12.68 3.30 2.68
N PRO A 331 -13.64 4.22 2.60
CA PRO A 331 -14.62 4.23 1.52
C PRO A 331 -13.96 4.27 0.14
N VAL A 332 -14.61 3.65 -0.84
CA VAL A 332 -14.20 3.63 -2.24
C VAL A 332 -15.16 4.44 -3.10
N LYS A 333 -14.78 4.73 -4.34
CA LYS A 333 -15.60 5.51 -5.27
C LYS A 333 -15.64 4.85 -6.64
N LEU A 334 -16.83 4.63 -7.18
CA LEU A 334 -17.00 4.21 -8.56
C LEU A 334 -16.62 5.36 -9.52
N VAL A 335 -15.79 5.05 -10.51
CA VAL A 335 -15.35 5.95 -11.59
C VAL A 335 -15.81 5.38 -12.91
N VAL A 336 -16.91 5.89 -13.43
CA VAL A 336 -17.50 5.42 -14.69
C VAL A 336 -16.76 6.04 -15.88
N ARG A 337 -16.39 5.19 -16.84
CA ARG A 337 -15.73 5.52 -18.10
C ARG A 337 -16.35 4.73 -19.27
N GLU A 338 -15.67 4.70 -20.39
CA GLU A 338 -16.19 4.17 -21.66
C GLU A 338 -16.40 2.64 -21.67
N SER A 339 -15.57 1.88 -20.95
CA SER A 339 -15.51 0.41 -21.03
C SER A 339 -16.77 -0.32 -20.54
N SER A 340 -17.72 0.38 -19.94
CA SER A 340 -18.97 -0.18 -19.41
C SER A 340 -20.23 0.55 -19.86
N LEU A 341 -20.10 1.59 -20.70
CA LEU A 341 -21.23 2.37 -21.18
C LEU A 341 -21.70 1.81 -22.53
N HIS A 342 -22.82 1.10 -22.54
CA HIS A 342 -23.52 0.78 -23.78
C HIS A 342 -24.16 2.08 -24.30
N GLY A 343 -23.63 2.59 -25.45
CA GLY A 343 -24.10 3.80 -26.11
C GLY A 343 -25.50 3.66 -26.69
#